data_fdfe12df25858d19b2880e4786d83ab0
#
_entry.id   fdfe12df25858d19b2880e4786d83ab0
#
_cell.length_a   1.000
_cell.length_b   1.000
_cell.length_c   1.000
_cell.angle_alpha   90.00
_cell.angle_beta   90.00
_cell.angle_gamma   90.00
#
_symmetry.space_group_name_H-M   'P 1'
#
loop_
_entity.id
_entity.type
_entity.pdbx_description
1 polymer ?
#
loop_
_entity_poly.entity_id
_entity_poly.type
_entity_poly.pdbx_seq_one_letter_code
_entity_poly.pdbx_strand_id
1 'polypeptide(L)'
;MKTSLKCDIIFLVMKMYNLEKFKGVFVALNAIYDDKDNVNISAMKELVKIYKTKGVSGVYVCGSTGEGFLLSVEERKQVAAAVKEAAGDDFTVIVHVGCASTKESIELAKHAESIGADAASAVPSVYYHLPPQSVEMHWNGIIDSTNLPFIIYNIPQLTGFNLPYDLFKKMAKNRKVIGIKNSEEPVYNMERYRTAAGDDFIIFNGSDEQFLGGRLMGANAGIGGTYGTMPELFVALNNMIDNNEIEKAKALQFKINDVIFDLLSCDSLYGAAKQVIKCRFGVDAGQPRSPFLPVYDTEKVKLIADKIERYVGELDER
;
A
#
# COMPACT_ATOMS: atom_id res chain seq x y z
N MET A 1 -12.08 27.70 -43.70
CA MET A 1 -11.14 26.61 -43.44
C MET A 1 -10.04 27.01 -42.44
N LYS A 2 -10.37 27.35 -41.18
CA LYS A 2 -9.38 27.70 -40.14
C LYS A 2 -9.86 27.32 -38.73
N THR A 3 -10.72 26.32 -38.58
CA THR A 3 -11.29 25.94 -37.26
C THR A 3 -11.00 24.50 -36.84
N SER A 4 -10.23 23.75 -37.60
CA SER A 4 -9.96 22.32 -37.33
C SER A 4 -8.62 22.04 -36.64
N LEU A 5 -7.66 22.98 -36.61
CA LEU A 5 -6.31 22.70 -36.09
C LEU A 5 -6.11 22.98 -34.59
N LYS A 6 -7.11 23.54 -33.90
CA LYS A 6 -7.04 23.81 -32.46
C LYS A 6 -7.56 22.66 -31.57
N CYS A 7 -8.37 21.74 -32.11
CA CYS A 7 -8.88 20.60 -31.36
C CYS A 7 -7.87 19.45 -31.24
N ASP A 8 -6.98 19.27 -32.22
CA ASP A 8 -6.07 18.12 -32.28
C ASP A 8 -4.82 18.27 -31.38
N ILE A 9 -4.51 19.50 -30.94
CA ILE A 9 -3.38 19.77 -30.04
C ILE A 9 -3.70 19.44 -28.58
N ILE A 10 -4.98 19.35 -28.21
CA ILE A 10 -5.41 19.03 -26.83
C ILE A 10 -5.35 17.52 -26.54
N PHE A 11 -5.35 16.64 -27.54
CA PHE A 11 -5.36 15.19 -27.36
C PHE A 11 -3.98 14.51 -27.29
N LEU A 12 -2.89 15.22 -27.47
CA LEU A 12 -1.53 14.69 -27.35
C LEU A 12 -0.82 15.14 -26.06
N VAL A 13 -1.54 15.19 -24.94
CA VAL A 13 -0.87 15.16 -23.65
C VAL A 13 -0.52 13.69 -23.39
N MET A 14 0.69 13.30 -23.83
CA MET A 14 1.26 12.01 -23.46
C MET A 14 1.09 11.82 -21.95
N LYS A 15 0.35 10.79 -21.51
CA LYS A 15 0.30 10.41 -20.09
C LYS A 15 1.75 10.21 -19.68
N MET A 16 2.23 11.00 -18.72
CA MET A 16 3.61 11.00 -18.27
C MET A 16 4.00 9.64 -17.68
N TYR A 17 3.02 8.92 -17.14
CA TYR A 17 3.19 7.61 -16.49
C TYR A 17 2.10 6.62 -16.95
N ASN A 18 2.45 5.34 -17.00
CA ASN A 18 1.46 4.28 -17.19
C ASN A 18 0.72 4.03 -15.86
N LEU A 19 -0.51 4.51 -15.75
CA LEU A 19 -1.32 4.39 -14.54
C LEU A 19 -1.96 3.02 -14.38
N GLU A 20 -2.09 2.22 -15.44
CA GLU A 20 -2.74 0.90 -15.39
C GLU A 20 -2.02 -0.05 -14.42
N LYS A 21 -0.70 0.02 -14.34
CA LYS A 21 0.09 -0.81 -13.43
C LYS A 21 -0.12 -0.51 -11.94
N PHE A 22 -0.81 0.59 -11.61
CA PHE A 22 -1.16 0.97 -10.24
C PHE A 22 -2.60 0.61 -9.85
N LYS A 23 -3.33 -0.11 -10.69
CA LYS A 23 -4.68 -0.62 -10.38
C LYS A 23 -4.63 -2.00 -9.75
N GLY A 24 -5.70 -2.36 -9.03
CA GLY A 24 -5.85 -3.68 -8.42
C GLY A 24 -5.39 -3.76 -6.97
N VAL A 25 -4.76 -4.86 -6.60
CA VAL A 25 -4.45 -5.25 -5.21
C VAL A 25 -2.96 -5.19 -4.95
N PHE A 26 -2.54 -4.41 -3.96
CA PHE A 26 -1.15 -4.27 -3.54
C PHE A 26 -0.96 -4.71 -2.10
N VAL A 27 -0.03 -5.60 -1.84
CA VAL A 27 0.32 -5.99 -0.47
C VAL A 27 1.20 -4.92 0.16
N ALA A 28 0.79 -4.35 1.30
CA ALA A 28 1.72 -3.62 2.16
C ALA A 28 2.64 -4.64 2.81
N LEU A 29 3.88 -4.73 2.30
CA LEU A 29 4.82 -5.79 2.63
C LEU A 29 5.30 -5.67 4.07
N ASN A 30 5.21 -6.75 4.85
CA ASN A 30 5.78 -6.82 6.19
C ASN A 30 7.31 -6.77 6.12
N ALA A 31 7.96 -6.07 7.06
CA ALA A 31 9.38 -6.25 7.30
C ALA A 31 9.62 -7.66 7.86
N ILE A 32 10.69 -8.30 7.44
CA ILE A 32 11.06 -9.64 7.92
C ILE A 32 12.41 -9.53 8.60
N TYR A 33 12.49 -10.06 9.82
CA TYR A 33 13.72 -10.03 10.63
C TYR A 33 14.21 -11.43 10.93
N ASP A 34 15.53 -11.55 11.11
CA ASP A 34 16.18 -12.75 11.67
C ASP A 34 16.14 -12.74 13.20
N ASP A 35 16.66 -13.81 13.82
CA ASP A 35 16.72 -13.95 15.28
C ASP A 35 17.64 -12.92 15.97
N LYS A 36 18.42 -12.17 15.20
CA LYS A 36 19.31 -11.09 15.67
C LYS A 36 18.75 -9.69 15.41
N ASP A 37 17.47 -9.61 15.02
CA ASP A 37 16.79 -8.36 14.66
C ASP A 37 17.37 -7.66 13.42
N ASN A 38 18.12 -8.36 12.56
CA ASN A 38 18.52 -7.84 11.27
C ASN A 38 17.43 -8.10 10.21
N VAL A 39 17.35 -7.25 9.20
CA VAL A 39 16.45 -7.46 8.07
C VAL A 39 16.81 -8.75 7.32
N ASN A 40 15.87 -9.69 7.21
CA ASN A 40 16.05 -10.94 6.49
C ASN A 40 15.71 -10.79 5.01
N ILE A 41 16.70 -10.35 4.23
CA ILE A 41 16.57 -10.09 2.79
C ILE A 41 16.14 -11.32 2.00
N SER A 42 16.66 -12.50 2.35
CA SER A 42 16.33 -13.74 1.63
C SER A 42 14.84 -14.08 1.75
N ALA A 43 14.33 -14.06 2.99
CA ALA A 43 12.91 -14.33 3.25
C ALA A 43 11.98 -13.27 2.63
N MET A 44 12.40 -12.00 2.59
CA MET A 44 11.65 -10.96 1.90
C MET A 44 11.56 -11.21 0.39
N LYS A 45 12.66 -11.58 -0.26
CA LYS A 45 12.67 -11.94 -1.70
C LYS A 45 11.78 -13.15 -1.99
N GLU A 46 11.80 -14.16 -1.12
CA GLU A 46 10.94 -15.34 -1.23
C GLU A 46 9.47 -14.97 -1.14
N LEU A 47 9.08 -14.16 -0.15
CA LEU A 47 7.71 -13.72 0.04
C LEU A 47 7.19 -12.91 -1.15
N VAL A 48 8.00 -12.02 -1.73
CA VAL A 48 7.64 -11.26 -2.94
C VAL A 48 7.34 -12.21 -4.11
N LYS A 49 8.16 -13.25 -4.32
CA LYS A 49 7.93 -14.24 -5.37
C LYS A 49 6.61 -15.00 -5.16
N ILE A 50 6.29 -15.34 -3.91
CA ILE A 50 5.02 -15.98 -3.57
C ILE A 50 3.85 -15.04 -3.94
N TYR A 51 3.89 -13.76 -3.54
CA TYR A 51 2.83 -12.82 -3.85
C TYR A 51 2.61 -12.62 -5.36
N LYS A 52 3.68 -12.65 -6.17
CA LYS A 52 3.54 -12.65 -7.64
C LYS A 52 2.67 -13.82 -8.14
N THR A 53 2.81 -15.02 -7.55
CA THR A 53 2.00 -16.18 -7.95
C THR A 53 0.56 -16.12 -7.47
N LYS A 54 0.24 -15.24 -6.50
CA LYS A 54 -1.10 -15.07 -5.95
C LYS A 54 -1.96 -14.05 -6.70
N GLY A 55 -1.44 -13.45 -7.78
CA GLY A 55 -2.19 -12.56 -8.66
C GLY A 55 -2.35 -11.12 -8.12
N VAL A 56 -1.61 -10.72 -7.08
CA VAL A 56 -1.58 -9.32 -6.67
C VAL A 56 -0.83 -8.45 -7.69
N SER A 57 -1.19 -7.18 -7.78
CA SER A 57 -0.63 -6.24 -8.78
C SER A 57 0.77 -5.74 -8.41
N GLY A 58 1.14 -5.82 -7.14
CA GLY A 58 2.42 -5.33 -6.66
C GLY A 58 2.52 -5.25 -5.14
N VAL A 59 3.57 -4.60 -4.66
CA VAL A 59 3.85 -4.41 -3.24
C VAL A 59 4.11 -2.95 -2.89
N TYR A 60 3.73 -2.59 -1.66
CA TYR A 60 4.02 -1.30 -1.04
C TYR A 60 5.03 -1.53 0.10
N VAL A 61 6.21 -0.95 -0.03
CA VAL A 61 7.40 -1.31 0.76
C VAL A 61 7.74 -0.23 1.77
N CYS A 62 8.21 -0.61 2.95
CA CYS A 62 8.64 0.30 4.03
C CYS A 62 7.53 1.25 4.55
N GLY A 63 6.24 0.88 4.37
CA GLY A 63 5.11 1.59 4.99
C GLY A 63 4.91 1.18 6.45
N SER A 64 3.71 1.46 7.01
CA SER A 64 3.39 1.13 8.41
C SER A 64 3.46 -0.37 8.67
N THR A 65 2.88 -1.21 7.81
CA THR A 65 2.96 -2.67 7.89
C THR A 65 4.39 -3.18 7.74
N GLY A 66 5.21 -2.50 6.96
CA GLY A 66 6.65 -2.77 6.81
C GLY A 66 7.50 -2.17 7.93
N GLU A 67 6.89 -1.72 9.03
CA GLU A 67 7.58 -1.16 10.20
C GLU A 67 8.59 -0.06 9.83
N GLY A 68 8.29 0.69 8.76
CA GLY A 68 9.25 1.59 8.09
C GLY A 68 9.85 2.68 8.99
N PHE A 69 9.16 3.10 10.05
CA PHE A 69 9.68 4.04 11.04
C PHE A 69 10.55 3.40 12.12
N LEU A 70 10.61 2.07 12.19
CA LEU A 70 11.53 1.31 13.06
C LEU A 70 12.79 0.84 12.33
N LEU A 71 12.81 1.02 11.00
CA LEU A 71 13.97 0.73 10.17
C LEU A 71 14.86 1.98 10.03
N SER A 72 16.16 1.80 10.10
CA SER A 72 17.12 2.85 9.72
C SER A 72 17.00 3.18 8.22
N VAL A 73 17.53 4.33 7.80
CA VAL A 73 17.57 4.73 6.38
C VAL A 73 18.27 3.65 5.53
N GLU A 74 19.36 3.08 6.03
CA GLU A 74 20.12 2.05 5.33
C GLU A 74 19.36 0.72 5.23
N GLU A 75 18.67 0.29 6.29
CA GLU A 75 17.80 -0.89 6.22
C GLU A 75 16.65 -0.70 5.22
N ARG A 76 16.03 0.48 5.20
CA ARG A 76 14.97 0.80 4.22
C ARG A 76 15.48 0.73 2.78
N LYS A 77 16.70 1.21 2.52
CA LYS A 77 17.35 1.08 1.21
C LYS A 77 17.59 -0.39 0.84
N GLN A 78 18.13 -1.18 1.78
CA GLN A 78 18.37 -2.61 1.57
C GLN A 78 17.07 -3.37 1.25
N VAL A 79 16.01 -3.11 2.04
CA VAL A 79 14.69 -3.69 1.80
C VAL A 79 14.13 -3.32 0.43
N ALA A 80 14.14 -2.04 0.08
CA ALA A 80 13.61 -1.58 -1.19
C ALA A 80 14.36 -2.19 -2.39
N ALA A 81 15.71 -2.22 -2.33
CA ALA A 81 16.54 -2.81 -3.38
C ALA A 81 16.27 -4.32 -3.54
N ALA A 82 16.21 -5.06 -2.43
CA ALA A 82 15.96 -6.49 -2.46
C ALA A 82 14.57 -6.85 -2.98
N VAL A 83 13.56 -6.07 -2.60
CA VAL A 83 12.19 -6.25 -3.08
C VAL A 83 12.10 -5.94 -4.57
N LYS A 84 12.70 -4.86 -5.05
CA LYS A 84 12.70 -4.52 -6.48
C LYS A 84 13.44 -5.57 -7.31
N GLU A 85 14.56 -6.08 -6.82
CA GLU A 85 15.29 -7.19 -7.48
C GLU A 85 14.41 -8.46 -7.61
N ALA A 86 13.68 -8.83 -6.55
CA ALA A 86 12.80 -10.00 -6.58
C ALA A 86 11.53 -9.77 -7.43
N ALA A 87 11.03 -8.54 -7.47
CA ALA A 87 9.87 -8.13 -8.24
C ALA A 87 10.13 -8.18 -9.76
N GLY A 88 11.32 -7.75 -10.19
CA GLY A 88 11.61 -7.57 -11.62
C GLY A 88 10.82 -6.40 -12.22
N ASP A 89 10.62 -6.44 -13.56
CA ASP A 89 9.97 -5.34 -14.29
C ASP A 89 8.46 -5.51 -14.44
N ASP A 90 7.96 -6.71 -14.22
CA ASP A 90 6.56 -7.11 -14.41
C ASP A 90 5.71 -7.04 -13.13
N PHE A 91 6.29 -6.60 -12.02
CA PHE A 91 5.61 -6.51 -10.73
C PHE A 91 5.86 -5.14 -10.09
N THR A 92 4.79 -4.40 -9.81
CA THR A 92 4.88 -3.00 -9.37
C THR A 92 5.39 -2.87 -7.94
N VAL A 93 6.40 -2.02 -7.74
CA VAL A 93 6.98 -1.72 -6.42
C VAL A 93 6.81 -0.23 -6.10
N ILE A 94 5.99 0.06 -5.09
CA ILE A 94 5.79 1.40 -4.54
C ILE A 94 6.61 1.49 -3.26
N VAL A 95 7.55 2.44 -3.19
CA VAL A 95 8.40 2.61 -2.01
C VAL A 95 7.92 3.78 -1.16
N HIS A 96 7.58 3.51 0.10
CA HIS A 96 7.34 4.55 1.07
C HIS A 96 8.67 5.18 1.50
N VAL A 97 8.80 6.48 1.30
CA VAL A 97 10.03 7.24 1.55
C VAL A 97 9.86 8.28 2.67
N GLY A 98 8.66 8.38 3.26
CA GLY A 98 8.38 9.34 4.33
C GLY A 98 9.24 9.08 5.57
N CYS A 99 9.85 10.16 6.07
CA CYS A 99 10.62 10.24 7.32
C CYS A 99 10.20 11.46 8.11
N ALA A 100 10.67 11.59 9.35
CA ALA A 100 10.49 12.79 10.15
C ALA A 100 11.17 14.01 9.50
N SER A 101 12.30 13.82 8.80
CA SER A 101 13.00 14.88 8.09
C SER A 101 12.81 14.82 6.57
N THR A 102 12.67 15.99 5.94
CA THR A 102 12.62 16.09 4.46
C THR A 102 13.92 15.61 3.82
N LYS A 103 15.06 15.83 4.47
CA LYS A 103 16.39 15.42 3.98
C LYS A 103 16.47 13.90 3.79
N GLU A 104 16.08 13.12 4.80
CA GLU A 104 16.08 11.66 4.74
C GLU A 104 15.03 11.13 3.74
N SER A 105 13.86 11.76 3.68
CA SER A 105 12.83 11.42 2.69
C SER A 105 13.34 11.61 1.25
N ILE A 106 14.07 12.69 0.98
CA ILE A 106 14.71 12.94 -0.32
C ILE A 106 15.79 11.88 -0.60
N GLU A 107 16.60 11.51 0.38
CA GLU A 107 17.62 10.47 0.24
C GLU A 107 17.01 9.13 -0.15
N LEU A 108 15.94 8.72 0.53
CA LEU A 108 15.22 7.49 0.22
C LEU A 108 14.51 7.56 -1.15
N ALA A 109 13.97 8.72 -1.54
CA ALA A 109 13.33 8.88 -2.84
C ALA A 109 14.34 8.75 -3.99
N LYS A 110 15.53 9.35 -3.86
CA LYS A 110 16.62 9.20 -4.82
C LYS A 110 17.10 7.76 -4.92
N HIS A 111 17.20 7.07 -3.79
CA HIS A 111 17.53 5.65 -3.78
C HIS A 111 16.43 4.82 -4.47
N ALA A 112 15.14 5.08 -4.18
CA ALA A 112 14.02 4.39 -4.84
C ALA A 112 14.07 4.57 -6.37
N GLU A 113 14.40 5.78 -6.87
CA GLU A 113 14.62 6.02 -8.29
C GLU A 113 15.80 5.22 -8.84
N SER A 114 16.92 5.21 -8.13
CA SER A 114 18.15 4.54 -8.58
C SER A 114 18.02 3.02 -8.73
N ILE A 115 17.13 2.40 -7.95
CA ILE A 115 16.84 0.96 -8.04
C ILE A 115 15.70 0.64 -9.02
N GLY A 116 15.12 1.64 -9.68
CA GLY A 116 14.03 1.45 -10.64
C GLY A 116 12.68 1.16 -10.00
N ALA A 117 12.41 1.65 -8.79
CA ALA A 117 11.06 1.58 -8.21
C ALA A 117 10.02 2.26 -9.13
N ASP A 118 8.76 1.84 -9.02
CA ASP A 118 7.70 2.31 -9.89
C ASP A 118 7.06 3.62 -9.42
N ALA A 119 7.07 3.88 -8.11
CA ALA A 119 6.62 5.12 -7.51
C ALA A 119 7.26 5.34 -6.13
N ALA A 120 7.35 6.61 -5.72
CA ALA A 120 7.58 7.00 -4.34
C ALA A 120 6.27 7.36 -3.65
N SER A 121 6.18 7.11 -2.36
CA SER A 121 5.03 7.53 -1.54
C SER A 121 5.51 8.04 -0.19
N ALA A 122 4.81 9.02 0.38
CA ALA A 122 5.15 9.51 1.70
C ALA A 122 3.92 9.93 2.51
N VAL A 123 3.92 9.60 3.81
CA VAL A 123 3.09 10.26 4.81
C VAL A 123 3.57 11.70 5.00
N PRO A 124 2.75 12.62 5.57
CA PRO A 124 3.29 13.87 6.10
C PRO A 124 4.36 13.57 7.16
N SER A 125 5.26 14.54 7.40
CA SER A 125 6.22 14.39 8.50
C SER A 125 5.49 14.12 9.82
N VAL A 126 6.02 13.22 10.61
CA VAL A 126 5.41 12.72 11.85
C VAL A 126 6.03 13.34 13.08
N TYR A 127 5.40 13.16 14.24
CA TYR A 127 5.77 13.62 15.57
C TYR A 127 5.37 15.08 15.85
N TYR A 128 5.69 16.03 14.97
CA TYR A 128 5.31 17.43 15.15
C TYR A 128 3.98 17.73 14.47
N HIS A 129 3.12 18.51 15.14
CA HIS A 129 1.89 19.02 14.52
C HIS A 129 2.21 20.15 13.55
N LEU A 130 2.43 19.81 12.30
CA LEU A 130 2.83 20.76 11.27
C LEU A 130 1.60 21.40 10.59
N PRO A 131 1.68 22.70 10.22
CA PRO A 131 0.64 23.31 9.41
C PRO A 131 0.66 22.76 7.97
N PRO A 132 -0.46 22.85 7.23
CA PRO A 132 -0.57 22.33 5.86
C PRO A 132 0.54 22.81 4.91
N GLN A 133 1.01 24.06 5.07
CA GLN A 133 2.09 24.63 4.26
C GLN A 133 3.42 23.88 4.46
N SER A 134 3.73 23.48 5.70
CA SER A 134 4.94 22.71 5.98
C SER A 134 4.88 21.31 5.37
N VAL A 135 3.71 20.66 5.42
CA VAL A 135 3.49 19.34 4.79
C VAL A 135 3.60 19.47 3.26
N GLU A 136 3.03 20.51 2.67
CA GLU A 136 3.18 20.80 1.24
C GLU A 136 4.65 20.99 0.84
N MET A 137 5.41 21.76 1.60
CA MET A 137 6.85 21.96 1.34
C MET A 137 7.63 20.64 1.46
N HIS A 138 7.31 19.81 2.46
CA HIS A 138 7.91 18.50 2.65
C HIS A 138 7.67 17.59 1.45
N TRP A 139 6.42 17.43 1.02
CA TRP A 139 6.08 16.60 -0.13
C TRP A 139 6.68 17.14 -1.44
N ASN A 140 6.61 18.44 -1.69
CA ASN A 140 7.22 19.03 -2.88
C ASN A 140 8.75 18.84 -2.90
N GLY A 141 9.43 18.94 -1.75
CA GLY A 141 10.86 18.62 -1.68
C GLY A 141 11.19 17.19 -2.09
N ILE A 142 10.35 16.22 -1.73
CA ILE A 142 10.48 14.82 -2.18
C ILE A 142 10.20 14.70 -3.68
N ILE A 143 9.07 15.25 -4.14
CA ILE A 143 8.62 15.19 -5.55
C ILE A 143 9.65 15.79 -6.50
N ASP A 144 10.23 16.92 -6.13
CA ASP A 144 11.20 17.64 -6.97
C ASP A 144 12.57 16.97 -7.02
N SER A 145 12.85 16.07 -6.06
CA SER A 145 14.16 15.41 -5.95
C SER A 145 14.37 14.25 -6.92
N THR A 146 13.29 13.73 -7.56
CA THR A 146 13.31 12.56 -8.45
C THR A 146 12.35 12.73 -9.62
N ASN A 147 12.43 11.83 -10.62
CA ASN A 147 11.43 11.73 -11.70
C ASN A 147 10.36 10.68 -11.43
N LEU A 148 10.39 10.01 -10.27
CA LEU A 148 9.37 9.03 -9.92
C LEU A 148 7.98 9.69 -9.80
N PRO A 149 6.91 8.99 -10.19
CA PRO A 149 5.57 9.38 -9.80
C PRO A 149 5.43 9.30 -8.28
N PHE A 150 4.59 10.19 -7.72
CA PHE A 150 4.40 10.31 -6.29
C PHE A 150 2.97 9.98 -5.89
N ILE A 151 2.83 9.24 -4.78
CA ILE A 151 1.55 8.85 -4.18
C ILE A 151 1.49 9.44 -2.78
N ILE A 152 0.52 10.32 -2.52
CA ILE A 152 0.26 10.84 -1.18
C ILE A 152 -0.17 9.67 -0.28
N TYR A 153 0.38 9.56 0.92
CA TYR A 153 -0.11 8.60 1.91
C TYR A 153 -0.81 9.34 3.04
N ASN A 154 -2.13 9.22 3.09
CA ASN A 154 -2.99 9.80 4.10
C ASN A 154 -3.42 8.74 5.11
N ILE A 155 -2.93 8.85 6.34
CA ILE A 155 -3.24 7.98 7.48
C ILE A 155 -3.26 8.80 8.78
N PRO A 156 -4.31 9.60 9.00
CA PRO A 156 -4.39 10.53 10.12
C PRO A 156 -4.30 9.87 11.49
N GLN A 157 -4.76 8.62 11.63
CA GLN A 157 -4.70 7.86 12.88
C GLN A 157 -3.26 7.66 13.39
N LEU A 158 -2.27 7.56 12.49
CA LEU A 158 -0.87 7.37 12.84
C LEU A 158 -0.06 8.67 12.76
N THR A 159 -0.44 9.60 11.89
CA THR A 159 0.35 10.81 11.66
C THR A 159 -0.13 12.02 12.47
N GLY A 160 -1.38 11.96 12.98
CA GLY A 160 -2.02 13.11 13.63
C GLY A 160 -2.35 14.28 12.68
N PHE A 161 -2.14 14.10 11.36
CA PHE A 161 -2.40 15.12 10.36
C PHE A 161 -3.63 14.75 9.54
N ASN A 162 -4.69 15.54 9.69
CA ASN A 162 -5.86 15.44 8.83
C ASN A 162 -5.61 16.23 7.55
N LEU A 163 -5.56 15.56 6.39
CA LEU A 163 -5.29 16.17 5.09
C LEU A 163 -6.40 17.15 4.70
N PRO A 164 -6.13 18.47 4.67
CA PRO A 164 -7.14 19.43 4.23
C PRO A 164 -7.46 19.23 2.74
N TYR A 165 -8.75 19.28 2.40
CA TYR A 165 -9.20 19.08 1.03
C TYR A 165 -8.58 20.06 0.03
N ASP A 166 -8.34 21.32 0.45
CA ASP A 166 -7.69 22.31 -0.41
C ASP A 166 -6.21 21.99 -0.65
N LEU A 167 -5.50 21.44 0.34
CA LEU A 167 -4.15 20.95 0.14
C LEU A 167 -4.13 19.76 -0.83
N PHE A 168 -5.06 18.80 -0.66
CA PHE A 168 -5.19 17.70 -1.60
C PHE A 168 -5.40 18.21 -3.04
N LYS A 169 -6.38 19.11 -3.26
CA LYS A 169 -6.63 19.70 -4.59
C LYS A 169 -5.41 20.38 -5.18
N LYS A 170 -4.62 21.04 -4.34
CA LYS A 170 -3.39 21.71 -4.77
C LYS A 170 -2.34 20.70 -5.20
N MET A 171 -2.10 19.66 -4.39
CA MET A 171 -1.13 18.61 -4.69
C MET A 171 -1.53 17.79 -5.93
N ALA A 172 -2.80 17.46 -6.09
CA ALA A 172 -3.31 16.71 -7.25
C ALA A 172 -3.14 17.43 -8.61
N LYS A 173 -2.87 18.76 -8.61
CA LYS A 173 -2.53 19.52 -9.83
C LYS A 173 -1.09 19.27 -10.30
N ASN A 174 -0.21 18.76 -9.44
CA ASN A 174 1.15 18.44 -9.82
C ASN A 174 1.14 17.13 -10.63
N ARG A 175 1.65 17.18 -11.86
CA ARG A 175 1.64 16.03 -12.80
C ARG A 175 2.41 14.81 -12.28
N LYS A 176 3.34 14.97 -11.35
CA LYS A 176 4.04 13.87 -10.71
C LYS A 176 3.21 13.21 -9.60
N VAL A 177 2.20 13.88 -9.06
CA VAL A 177 1.28 13.30 -8.07
C VAL A 177 0.22 12.51 -8.80
N ILE A 178 0.40 11.21 -8.86
CA ILE A 178 -0.46 10.31 -9.62
C ILE A 178 -1.58 9.68 -8.80
N GLY A 179 -1.50 9.76 -7.47
CA GLY A 179 -2.49 9.08 -6.62
C GLY A 179 -2.40 9.44 -5.14
N ILE A 180 -3.34 8.86 -4.42
CA ILE A 180 -3.41 8.88 -2.96
C ILE A 180 -3.69 7.48 -2.42
N LYS A 181 -2.94 7.03 -1.41
CA LYS A 181 -3.33 5.94 -0.52
C LYS A 181 -4.07 6.55 0.65
N ASN A 182 -5.36 6.26 0.77
CA ASN A 182 -6.20 6.82 1.82
C ASN A 182 -6.62 5.75 2.82
N SER A 183 -6.14 5.89 4.06
CA SER A 183 -6.46 5.01 5.20
C SER A 183 -7.35 5.70 6.24
N GLU A 184 -8.06 6.76 5.85
CA GLU A 184 -9.10 7.36 6.70
C GLU A 184 -10.29 6.42 6.85
N GLU A 185 -10.98 6.48 7.98
CA GLU A 185 -12.20 5.71 8.22
C GLU A 185 -13.39 6.17 7.35
N PRO A 186 -13.62 7.49 7.12
CA PRO A 186 -14.76 7.92 6.33
C PRO A 186 -14.61 7.57 4.83
N VAL A 187 -15.32 6.53 4.40
CA VAL A 187 -15.29 6.02 3.00
C VAL A 187 -15.69 7.11 1.99
N TYR A 188 -16.60 8.02 2.34
CA TYR A 188 -17.05 9.10 1.45
C TYR A 188 -15.93 10.02 0.97
N ASN A 189 -14.79 10.09 1.68
CA ASN A 189 -13.65 10.87 1.24
C ASN A 189 -13.03 10.35 -0.08
N MET A 190 -13.20 9.06 -0.39
CA MET A 190 -12.79 8.50 -1.70
C MET A 190 -13.50 9.21 -2.85
N GLU A 191 -14.83 9.41 -2.73
CA GLU A 191 -15.64 10.15 -3.71
C GLU A 191 -15.13 11.59 -3.85
N ARG A 192 -14.87 12.28 -2.74
CA ARG A 192 -14.35 13.66 -2.77
C ARG A 192 -13.00 13.77 -3.47
N TYR A 193 -12.10 12.81 -3.23
CA TYR A 193 -10.81 12.76 -3.93
C TYR A 193 -10.99 12.46 -5.42
N ARG A 194 -11.88 11.55 -5.78
CA ARG A 194 -12.23 11.24 -7.18
C ARG A 194 -12.79 12.46 -7.90
N THR A 195 -13.76 13.14 -7.30
CA THR A 195 -14.38 14.35 -7.84
C THR A 195 -13.35 15.48 -8.05
N ALA A 196 -12.38 15.62 -7.12
CA ALA A 196 -11.38 16.68 -7.22
C ALA A 196 -10.25 16.39 -8.22
N ALA A 197 -9.85 15.13 -8.36
CA ALA A 197 -8.66 14.75 -9.14
C ALA A 197 -8.99 14.15 -10.51
N GLY A 198 -10.24 13.72 -10.75
CA GLY A 198 -10.68 13.11 -12.01
C GLY A 198 -10.28 11.64 -12.14
N ASP A 199 -10.66 11.01 -13.27
CA ASP A 199 -10.57 9.57 -13.48
C ASP A 199 -9.13 9.06 -13.69
N ASP A 200 -8.25 9.91 -14.16
CA ASP A 200 -6.83 9.58 -14.39
C ASP A 200 -5.97 9.62 -13.09
N PHE A 201 -6.59 9.74 -11.92
CA PHE A 201 -5.90 9.75 -10.62
C PHE A 201 -6.13 8.42 -9.89
N ILE A 202 -5.08 7.84 -9.34
CA ILE A 202 -5.18 6.56 -8.63
C ILE A 202 -5.54 6.80 -7.17
N ILE A 203 -6.66 6.21 -6.74
CA ILE A 203 -7.05 6.21 -5.33
C ILE A 203 -6.93 4.78 -4.82
N PHE A 204 -6.02 4.57 -3.85
CA PHE A 204 -5.88 3.31 -3.16
C PHE A 204 -6.70 3.34 -1.87
N ASN A 205 -7.61 2.38 -1.73
CA ASN A 205 -8.22 2.12 -0.42
C ASN A 205 -7.16 1.55 0.51
N GLY A 206 -6.99 2.15 1.68
CA GLY A 206 -5.96 1.77 2.66
C GLY A 206 -6.48 1.09 3.91
N SER A 207 -7.80 1.14 4.17
CA SER A 207 -8.45 0.44 5.27
C SER A 207 -9.06 -0.85 4.73
N ASP A 208 -8.50 -1.98 5.15
CA ASP A 208 -8.78 -3.32 4.58
C ASP A 208 -10.24 -3.74 4.77
N GLU A 209 -10.82 -3.39 5.93
CA GLU A 209 -12.18 -3.71 6.36
C GLU A 209 -13.26 -3.08 5.46
N GLN A 210 -12.92 -2.05 4.73
CA GLN A 210 -13.85 -1.29 3.89
C GLN A 210 -13.42 -1.25 2.41
N PHE A 211 -12.68 -2.28 1.96
CA PHE A 211 -12.19 -2.33 0.58
C PHE A 211 -13.33 -2.23 -0.44
N LEU A 212 -14.38 -3.02 -0.28
CA LEU A 212 -15.58 -2.95 -1.14
C LEU A 212 -16.19 -1.53 -1.12
N GLY A 213 -16.38 -0.96 0.06
CA GLY A 213 -16.93 0.39 0.21
C GLY A 213 -16.06 1.44 -0.48
N GLY A 214 -14.74 1.38 -0.28
CA GLY A 214 -13.78 2.27 -0.94
C GLY A 214 -13.81 2.17 -2.45
N ARG A 215 -13.88 0.92 -3.01
CA ARG A 215 -14.00 0.68 -4.45
C ARG A 215 -15.29 1.26 -5.04
N LEU A 216 -16.42 1.08 -4.35
CA LEU A 216 -17.71 1.64 -4.76
C LEU A 216 -17.76 3.18 -4.66
N MET A 217 -16.95 3.77 -3.78
CA MET A 217 -16.84 5.22 -3.59
C MET A 217 -15.69 5.86 -4.40
N GLY A 218 -15.15 5.16 -5.39
CA GLY A 218 -14.23 5.75 -6.37
C GLY A 218 -12.77 5.37 -6.25
N ALA A 219 -12.37 4.52 -5.29
CA ALA A 219 -11.04 3.91 -5.32
C ALA A 219 -10.96 2.93 -6.50
N ASN A 220 -9.82 2.86 -7.17
CA ASN A 220 -9.55 1.92 -8.27
C ASN A 220 -8.44 0.92 -7.95
N ALA A 221 -7.97 0.92 -6.71
CA ALA A 221 -6.97 0.00 -6.22
C ALA A 221 -7.05 -0.11 -4.68
N GLY A 222 -6.29 -1.03 -4.10
CA GLY A 222 -6.09 -1.13 -2.66
C GLY A 222 -4.65 -1.41 -2.28
N ILE A 223 -4.22 -0.85 -1.15
CA ILE A 223 -2.94 -1.17 -0.50
C ILE A 223 -3.25 -1.51 0.95
N GLY A 224 -3.20 -2.77 1.32
CA GLY A 224 -3.63 -3.24 2.63
C GLY A 224 -2.59 -4.02 3.41
N GLY A 225 -2.63 -3.86 4.74
CA GLY A 225 -1.71 -4.50 5.67
C GLY A 225 -2.00 -5.99 5.88
N THR A 226 -3.28 -6.37 5.87
CA THR A 226 -3.69 -7.77 6.02
C THR A 226 -3.71 -8.54 4.70
N TYR A 227 -3.57 -7.85 3.56
CA TYR A 227 -3.55 -8.50 2.24
C TYR A 227 -2.45 -9.55 2.13
N GLY A 228 -1.31 -9.33 2.80
CA GLY A 228 -0.21 -10.29 2.82
C GLY A 228 -0.55 -11.61 3.50
N THR A 229 -1.54 -11.66 4.39
CA THR A 229 -1.99 -12.89 5.04
C THR A 229 -3.00 -13.67 4.21
N MET A 230 -3.74 -13.01 3.30
CA MET A 230 -4.85 -13.59 2.52
C MET A 230 -4.98 -12.94 1.14
N PRO A 231 -3.89 -12.90 0.34
CA PRO A 231 -3.88 -12.19 -0.94
C PRO A 231 -4.94 -12.71 -1.91
N GLU A 232 -5.21 -14.02 -1.91
CA GLU A 232 -6.19 -14.67 -2.77
C GLU A 232 -7.61 -14.10 -2.55
N LEU A 233 -7.98 -13.85 -1.28
CA LEU A 233 -9.30 -13.31 -0.95
C LEU A 233 -9.47 -11.88 -1.45
N PHE A 234 -8.43 -11.03 -1.33
CA PHE A 234 -8.49 -9.65 -1.83
C PHE A 234 -8.47 -9.58 -3.36
N VAL A 235 -7.71 -10.46 -4.02
CA VAL A 235 -7.72 -10.57 -5.49
C VAL A 235 -9.10 -11.01 -5.97
N ALA A 236 -9.69 -12.03 -5.35
CA ALA A 236 -11.04 -12.48 -5.67
C ALA A 236 -12.09 -11.38 -5.43
N LEU A 237 -12.00 -10.67 -4.30
CA LEU A 237 -12.87 -9.55 -3.97
C LEU A 237 -12.77 -8.44 -5.02
N ASN A 238 -11.56 -8.07 -5.42
CA ASN A 238 -11.33 -7.09 -6.47
C ASN A 238 -11.97 -7.51 -7.79
N ASN A 239 -11.77 -8.76 -8.20
CA ASN A 239 -12.33 -9.29 -9.44
C ASN A 239 -13.87 -9.33 -9.41
N MET A 240 -14.48 -9.72 -8.28
CA MET A 240 -15.94 -9.68 -8.11
C MET A 240 -16.49 -8.25 -8.28
N ILE A 241 -15.79 -7.24 -7.73
CA ILE A 241 -16.18 -5.83 -7.88
C ILE A 241 -16.07 -5.39 -9.35
N ASP A 242 -14.95 -5.70 -10.01
CA ASP A 242 -14.71 -5.34 -11.41
C ASP A 242 -15.74 -6.01 -12.37
N ASN A 243 -16.22 -7.21 -12.00
CA ASN A 243 -17.27 -7.93 -12.71
C ASN A 243 -18.70 -7.52 -12.29
N ASN A 244 -18.86 -6.51 -11.42
CA ASN A 244 -20.14 -6.06 -10.88
C ASN A 244 -20.93 -7.15 -10.11
N GLU A 245 -20.22 -8.12 -9.51
CA GLU A 245 -20.79 -9.19 -8.67
C GLU A 245 -20.92 -8.73 -7.20
N ILE A 246 -21.62 -7.63 -6.96
CA ILE A 246 -21.59 -6.89 -5.68
C ILE A 246 -22.08 -7.71 -4.49
N GLU A 247 -23.12 -8.54 -4.62
CA GLU A 247 -23.61 -9.37 -3.52
C GLU A 247 -22.60 -10.47 -3.14
N LYS A 248 -21.88 -11.04 -4.10
CA LYS A 248 -20.78 -11.98 -3.83
C LYS A 248 -19.60 -11.26 -3.17
N ALA A 249 -19.24 -10.09 -3.68
CA ALA A 249 -18.18 -9.24 -3.12
C ALA A 249 -18.49 -8.88 -1.65
N LYS A 250 -19.73 -8.53 -1.34
CA LYS A 250 -20.18 -8.23 0.03
C LYS A 250 -20.05 -9.44 0.96
N ALA A 251 -20.47 -10.62 0.50
CA ALA A 251 -20.33 -11.85 1.29
C ALA A 251 -18.86 -12.19 1.54
N LEU A 252 -17.97 -11.98 0.56
CA LEU A 252 -16.54 -12.18 0.72
C LEU A 252 -15.90 -11.14 1.63
N GLN A 253 -16.27 -9.86 1.52
CA GLN A 253 -15.79 -8.81 2.43
C GLN A 253 -16.12 -9.13 3.90
N PHE A 254 -17.30 -9.70 4.20
CA PHE A 254 -17.64 -10.09 5.55
C PHE A 254 -16.73 -11.22 6.10
N LYS A 255 -16.36 -12.20 5.26
CA LYS A 255 -15.39 -13.23 5.63
C LYS A 255 -13.98 -12.66 5.85
N ILE A 256 -13.57 -11.73 5.01
CA ILE A 256 -12.30 -11.00 5.17
C ILE A 256 -12.31 -10.23 6.50
N ASN A 257 -13.39 -9.51 6.81
CA ASN A 257 -13.51 -8.74 8.05
C ASN A 257 -13.48 -9.66 9.29
N ASP A 258 -14.10 -10.83 9.23
CA ASP A 258 -14.04 -11.84 10.30
C ASP A 258 -12.58 -12.26 10.59
N VAL A 259 -11.78 -12.48 9.55
CA VAL A 259 -10.33 -12.74 9.70
C VAL A 259 -9.58 -11.53 10.25
N ILE A 260 -9.87 -10.32 9.77
CA ILE A 260 -9.23 -9.09 10.25
C ILE A 260 -9.48 -8.90 11.75
N PHE A 261 -10.70 -9.09 12.21
CA PHE A 261 -11.02 -8.97 13.63
C PHE A 261 -10.33 -10.04 14.49
N ASP A 262 -10.17 -11.25 13.98
CA ASP A 262 -9.36 -12.26 14.66
C ASP A 262 -7.88 -11.83 14.77
N LEU A 263 -7.29 -11.31 13.70
CA LEU A 263 -5.92 -10.77 13.71
C LEU A 263 -5.75 -9.61 14.69
N LEU A 264 -6.72 -8.69 14.73
CA LEU A 264 -6.74 -7.54 15.66
C LEU A 264 -6.91 -7.97 17.11
N SER A 265 -7.49 -9.15 17.37
CA SER A 265 -7.67 -9.70 18.71
C SER A 265 -6.44 -10.42 19.25
N CYS A 266 -5.33 -10.47 18.49
CA CYS A 266 -4.04 -10.96 18.92
C CYS A 266 -3.23 -9.89 19.66
N ASP A 267 -2.16 -10.30 20.37
CA ASP A 267 -1.28 -9.38 21.12
C ASP A 267 -0.67 -8.28 20.23
N SER A 268 -0.43 -8.60 18.97
CA SER A 268 0.13 -7.71 17.97
C SER A 268 -0.38 -8.08 16.58
N LEU A 269 -1.04 -7.13 15.90
CA LEU A 269 -1.47 -7.31 14.50
C LEU A 269 -0.29 -7.67 13.58
N TYR A 270 0.84 -6.97 13.71
CA TYR A 270 2.00 -7.22 12.86
C TYR A 270 2.64 -8.58 13.18
N GLY A 271 2.71 -8.95 14.45
CA GLY A 271 3.18 -10.26 14.87
C GLY A 271 2.26 -11.38 14.38
N ALA A 272 0.94 -11.23 14.52
CA ALA A 272 -0.04 -12.19 14.04
C ALA A 272 0.05 -12.37 12.52
N ALA A 273 0.13 -11.27 11.76
CA ALA A 273 0.30 -11.32 10.31
C ALA A 273 1.57 -12.09 9.89
N LYS A 274 2.71 -11.85 10.54
CA LYS A 274 3.97 -12.57 10.28
C LYS A 274 3.86 -14.06 10.55
N GLN A 275 3.23 -14.45 11.67
CA GLN A 275 3.03 -15.85 11.99
C GLN A 275 2.01 -16.54 11.07
N VAL A 276 0.94 -15.83 10.64
CA VAL A 276 0.03 -16.37 9.61
C VAL A 276 0.76 -16.57 8.27
N ILE A 277 1.62 -15.64 7.85
CA ILE A 277 2.47 -15.78 6.67
C ILE A 277 3.33 -17.04 6.78
N LYS A 278 3.95 -17.27 7.94
CA LYS A 278 4.73 -18.50 8.20
C LYS A 278 3.88 -19.76 8.09
N CYS A 279 2.70 -19.79 8.69
CA CYS A 279 1.79 -20.93 8.64
C CYS A 279 1.32 -21.24 7.22
N ARG A 280 0.97 -20.21 6.44
CA ARG A 280 0.39 -20.37 5.10
C ARG A 280 1.41 -20.57 4.00
N PHE A 281 2.55 -19.90 4.08
CA PHE A 281 3.51 -19.83 2.97
C PHE A 281 4.87 -20.46 3.31
N GLY A 282 5.08 -20.89 4.56
CA GLY A 282 6.35 -21.46 5.00
C GLY A 282 7.49 -20.47 5.17
N VAL A 283 7.25 -19.18 4.93
CA VAL A 283 8.26 -18.13 5.07
C VAL A 283 8.33 -17.66 6.51
N ASP A 284 9.47 -17.87 7.17
CA ASP A 284 9.67 -17.36 8.53
C ASP A 284 9.88 -15.85 8.52
N ALA A 285 8.82 -15.11 8.85
CA ALA A 285 8.82 -13.65 8.88
C ALA A 285 9.34 -13.06 10.20
N GLY A 286 9.75 -13.90 11.15
CA GLY A 286 10.22 -13.49 12.48
C GLY A 286 9.12 -12.89 13.34
N GLN A 287 9.55 -12.07 14.31
CA GLN A 287 8.66 -11.27 15.16
C GLN A 287 8.70 -9.79 14.72
N PRO A 288 7.72 -8.98 15.10
CA PRO A 288 7.81 -7.55 14.85
C PRO A 288 8.92 -6.94 15.71
N ARG A 289 9.55 -5.86 15.21
CA ARG A 289 10.57 -5.13 15.95
C ARG A 289 9.98 -4.39 17.15
N SER A 290 10.69 -4.39 18.28
CA SER A 290 10.31 -3.58 19.45
C SER A 290 10.13 -2.10 19.04
N PRO A 291 9.12 -1.37 19.57
CA PRO A 291 8.28 -1.70 20.74
C PRO A 291 7.01 -2.52 20.45
N PHE A 292 6.80 -3.02 19.24
CA PHE A 292 5.69 -3.92 19.02
C PHE A 292 5.85 -5.23 19.81
N LEU A 293 4.74 -5.74 20.33
CA LEU A 293 4.76 -7.00 21.05
C LEU A 293 4.90 -8.19 20.09
N PRO A 294 5.65 -9.22 20.47
CA PRO A 294 5.58 -10.51 19.76
C PRO A 294 4.23 -11.17 20.00
N VAL A 295 3.87 -12.13 19.16
CA VAL A 295 2.69 -12.97 19.39
C VAL A 295 3.08 -14.15 20.27
N TYR A 296 2.31 -14.37 21.35
CA TYR A 296 2.52 -15.46 22.30
C TYR A 296 1.57 -16.63 22.04
N ASP A 297 0.35 -16.38 21.58
CA ASP A 297 -0.66 -17.41 21.29
C ASP A 297 -0.52 -17.92 19.84
N THR A 298 0.36 -18.88 19.66
CA THR A 298 0.61 -19.51 18.36
C THR A 298 -0.52 -20.42 17.89
N GLU A 299 -1.29 -21.00 18.82
CA GLU A 299 -2.46 -21.83 18.48
C GLU A 299 -3.58 -20.97 17.87
N LYS A 300 -3.84 -19.81 18.46
CA LYS A 300 -4.81 -18.84 17.90
C LYS A 300 -4.43 -18.44 16.48
N VAL A 301 -3.15 -18.13 16.24
CA VAL A 301 -2.65 -17.77 14.91
C VAL A 301 -2.85 -18.90 13.91
N LYS A 302 -2.60 -20.14 14.31
CA LYS A 302 -2.83 -21.32 13.47
C LYS A 302 -4.31 -21.45 13.09
N LEU A 303 -5.22 -21.27 14.04
CA LEU A 303 -6.67 -21.29 13.77
C LEU A 303 -7.08 -20.18 12.78
N ILE A 304 -6.43 -19.00 12.84
CA ILE A 304 -6.66 -17.93 11.86
C ILE A 304 -6.17 -18.35 10.48
N ALA A 305 -4.97 -18.94 10.39
CA ALA A 305 -4.43 -19.46 9.13
C ALA A 305 -5.33 -20.52 8.51
N ASP A 306 -5.80 -21.50 9.32
CA ASP A 306 -6.73 -22.55 8.89
C ASP A 306 -8.08 -21.97 8.42
N LYS A 307 -8.58 -20.90 9.09
CA LYS A 307 -9.78 -20.16 8.68
C LYS A 307 -9.57 -19.53 7.30
N ILE A 308 -8.43 -18.90 7.06
CA ILE A 308 -8.11 -18.31 5.77
C ILE A 308 -8.06 -19.38 4.68
N GLU A 309 -7.36 -20.51 4.92
CA GLU A 309 -7.28 -21.62 3.95
C GLU A 309 -8.67 -22.17 3.60
N ARG A 310 -9.56 -22.30 4.58
CA ARG A 310 -10.95 -22.70 4.31
C ARG A 310 -11.66 -21.70 3.41
N TYR A 311 -11.54 -20.38 3.67
CA TYR A 311 -12.19 -19.37 2.84
C TYR A 311 -11.59 -19.27 1.43
N VAL A 312 -10.29 -19.55 1.28
CA VAL A 312 -9.63 -19.68 -0.05
C VAL A 312 -10.18 -20.90 -0.79
N GLY A 313 -10.28 -22.07 -0.13
CA GLY A 313 -10.87 -23.27 -0.73
C GLY A 313 -12.29 -23.06 -1.25
N GLU A 314 -13.11 -22.27 -0.55
CA GLU A 314 -14.47 -21.95 -0.99
C GLU A 314 -14.54 -21.05 -2.25
N LEU A 315 -13.43 -20.41 -2.67
CA LEU A 315 -13.36 -19.67 -3.94
C LEU A 315 -13.30 -20.63 -5.13
N ASP A 316 -12.62 -21.76 -4.97
CA ASP A 316 -12.38 -22.73 -6.04
C ASP A 316 -13.61 -23.62 -6.32
N GLU A 317 -14.55 -23.68 -5.37
CA GLU A 317 -15.80 -24.48 -5.50
C GLU A 317 -16.93 -23.76 -6.24
N ARG A 318 -16.70 -22.53 -6.70
CA ARG A 318 -17.70 -21.67 -7.37
C ARG A 318 -17.38 -21.44 -8.83
#